data_0359f598d731fe05d37f8d9c80eb9787
#
_entry.id   0359f598d731fe05d37f8d9c80eb9787
#
_cell.length_a   1.000
_cell.length_b   1.000
_cell.length_c   1.000
_cell.angle_alpha   90.00
_cell.angle_beta   90.00
_cell.angle_gamma   90.00
#
_symmetry.space_group_name_H-M   'P 1'
#
loop_
_entity.id
_entity.type
_entity.pdbx_description
1 polymer ?
#
loop_
_entity_poly.entity_id
_entity_poly.type
_entity_poly.pdbx_seq_one_letter_code
_entity_poly.pdbx_strand_id
1 'polypeptide(L)'
;SLLGYGMMRLPTKNDHIGERQNGEGEIDQDMVNKQVDYALEHGLNLFDTSPLYCEGLSEKALGTALSRHDRKQYFISTKMSNYHDYSRESSIAMFEKSLKELQTTYFDYYLWHNIGGDRAEEGLDAMGLFEERFVNNGMMDFLNKKKEEGVIRNLGFSYHGDVAVFNHALRLHDEGKVKFDFVLIELNYLDWKHAKEINDYNTNAEYLYGEVAKRGLMAFVMEPLLGGRLSNLPDKLVAQLKRRDPDHSVASWAFRYAGTRKNVLCVLSGMTYMEHLRDNLCTFSPLKPLTEAEMRFLDE
;
A
#
# COMPACT_ATOMS: atom_id res chain seq x y z
N SER A 1 4.21 13.36 -2.39
CA SER A 1 3.10 13.49 -1.41
C SER A 1 3.24 12.42 -0.33
N LEU A 2 2.94 12.78 0.92
CA LEU A 2 2.85 11.78 2.01
C LEU A 2 1.58 10.92 1.87
N LEU A 3 0.50 11.45 1.32
CA LEU A 3 -0.69 10.67 0.94
C LEU A 3 -0.44 9.99 -0.39
N GLY A 4 -0.72 8.68 -0.47
CA GLY A 4 -0.73 7.90 -1.70
C GLY A 4 -2.13 7.38 -2.01
N TYR A 5 -2.45 7.28 -3.30
CA TYR A 5 -3.72 6.77 -3.76
C TYR A 5 -3.64 5.25 -3.99
N GLY A 6 -4.28 4.47 -3.12
CA GLY A 6 -4.44 3.02 -3.29
C GLY A 6 -5.57 2.69 -4.28
N MET A 7 -5.24 2.02 -5.37
CA MET A 7 -6.16 1.72 -6.48
C MET A 7 -6.83 0.33 -6.38
N MET A 8 -6.88 -0.23 -5.17
CA MET A 8 -7.49 -1.55 -4.93
C MET A 8 -9.03 -1.53 -5.01
N ARG A 9 -9.63 -0.38 -4.75
CA ARG A 9 -11.10 -0.20 -4.69
C ARG A 9 -11.52 0.98 -5.54
N LEU A 10 -11.37 0.84 -6.86
CA LEU A 10 -11.78 1.86 -7.82
C LEU A 10 -13.31 2.00 -7.89
N PRO A 11 -13.84 3.19 -8.23
CA PRO A 11 -15.28 3.37 -8.43
C PRO A 11 -15.79 2.50 -9.58
N THR A 12 -16.97 1.92 -9.41
CA THR A 12 -17.68 1.17 -10.44
C THR A 12 -18.96 1.90 -10.87
N LYS A 13 -19.50 1.57 -12.03
CA LYS A 13 -20.65 2.29 -12.63
C LYS A 13 -21.92 2.24 -11.79
N ASN A 14 -22.06 1.25 -10.92
CA ASN A 14 -23.23 1.03 -10.07
C ASN A 14 -22.97 1.31 -8.59
N ASP A 15 -21.87 1.99 -8.27
CA ASP A 15 -21.51 2.29 -6.88
C ASP A 15 -22.45 3.30 -6.24
N HIS A 16 -22.79 3.02 -4.98
CA HIS A 16 -23.50 3.95 -4.12
C HIS A 16 -22.67 4.26 -2.87
N ILE A 17 -22.63 5.53 -2.48
CA ILE A 17 -21.92 5.97 -1.26
C ILE A 17 -22.49 5.22 -0.05
N GLY A 18 -21.60 4.61 0.73
CA GLY A 18 -21.96 3.83 1.92
C GLY A 18 -22.04 2.32 1.69
N GLU A 19 -21.99 1.83 0.46
CA GLU A 19 -21.87 0.42 0.17
C GLU A 19 -20.40 -0.03 0.26
N ARG A 20 -20.20 -1.27 0.71
CA ARG A 20 -18.85 -1.84 0.78
C ARG A 20 -18.38 -2.18 -0.62
N GLN A 21 -17.31 -1.53 -1.06
CA GLN A 21 -16.66 -1.79 -2.33
C GLN A 21 -15.52 -2.80 -2.15
N ASN A 22 -15.55 -3.85 -2.95
CA ASN A 22 -14.48 -4.86 -3.01
C ASN A 22 -13.59 -4.69 -4.26
N GLY A 23 -13.87 -3.68 -5.11
CA GLY A 23 -13.20 -3.49 -6.39
C GLY A 23 -13.74 -4.41 -7.49
N GLU A 24 -14.94 -4.96 -7.30
CA GLU A 24 -15.65 -5.82 -8.25
C GLU A 24 -16.59 -4.97 -9.12
N GLY A 25 -16.83 -5.42 -10.35
CA GLY A 25 -17.76 -4.78 -11.28
C GLY A 25 -17.08 -3.91 -12.33
N GLU A 26 -17.89 -3.30 -13.21
CA GLU A 26 -17.39 -2.48 -14.31
C GLU A 26 -16.85 -1.15 -13.79
N ILE A 27 -15.54 -0.89 -13.96
CA ILE A 27 -14.90 0.34 -13.51
C ILE A 27 -15.51 1.55 -14.22
N ASP A 28 -15.87 2.57 -13.44
CA ASP A 28 -16.22 3.90 -13.94
C ASP A 28 -14.95 4.67 -14.30
N GLN A 29 -14.47 4.49 -15.54
CA GLN A 29 -13.23 5.12 -16.01
C GLN A 29 -13.31 6.64 -15.98
N ASP A 30 -14.48 7.23 -16.22
CA ASP A 30 -14.67 8.70 -16.18
C ASP A 30 -14.50 9.23 -14.75
N MET A 31 -15.00 8.48 -13.76
CA MET A 31 -14.81 8.85 -12.36
C MET A 31 -13.34 8.65 -11.95
N VAL A 32 -12.68 7.55 -12.34
CA VAL A 32 -11.24 7.34 -12.10
C VAL A 32 -10.43 8.49 -12.70
N ASN A 33 -10.72 8.90 -13.93
CA ASN A 33 -10.06 10.03 -14.57
C ASN A 33 -10.22 11.32 -13.77
N LYS A 34 -11.45 11.65 -13.32
CA LYS A 34 -11.74 12.83 -12.50
C LYS A 34 -10.99 12.81 -11.16
N GLN A 35 -10.94 11.64 -10.53
CA GLN A 35 -10.24 11.48 -9.24
C GLN A 35 -8.72 11.63 -9.39
N VAL A 36 -8.13 11.07 -10.45
CA VAL A 36 -6.70 11.21 -10.75
C VAL A 36 -6.35 12.67 -11.07
N ASP A 37 -7.16 13.36 -11.90
CA ASP A 37 -6.97 14.77 -12.22
C ASP A 37 -7.02 15.62 -10.93
N TYR A 38 -8.05 15.43 -10.12
CA TYR A 38 -8.22 16.16 -8.87
C TYR A 38 -7.07 15.90 -7.89
N ALA A 39 -6.62 14.64 -7.78
CA ALA A 39 -5.50 14.26 -6.94
C ALA A 39 -4.22 15.01 -7.33
N LEU A 40 -3.87 14.98 -8.62
CA LEU A 40 -2.68 15.66 -9.16
C LEU A 40 -2.75 17.17 -8.98
N GLU A 41 -3.90 17.79 -9.26
CA GLU A 41 -4.13 19.24 -9.06
C GLU A 41 -3.92 19.67 -7.60
N HIS A 42 -4.17 18.76 -6.63
CA HIS A 42 -4.03 19.04 -5.20
C HIS A 42 -2.76 18.44 -4.58
N GLY A 43 -1.77 18.04 -5.42
CA GLY A 43 -0.43 17.64 -4.98
C GLY A 43 -0.31 16.19 -4.51
N LEU A 44 -1.36 15.36 -4.62
CA LEU A 44 -1.24 13.91 -4.45
C LEU A 44 -0.70 13.32 -5.76
N ASN A 45 0.48 12.73 -5.72
CA ASN A 45 1.21 12.32 -6.91
C ASN A 45 1.77 10.88 -6.85
N LEU A 46 1.40 10.07 -5.86
CA LEU A 46 1.77 8.66 -5.81
C LEU A 46 0.52 7.78 -5.92
N PHE A 47 0.53 6.86 -6.88
CA PHE A 47 -0.55 5.92 -7.17
C PHE A 47 -0.04 4.49 -7.02
N ASP A 48 -0.69 3.72 -6.13
CA ASP A 48 -0.32 2.33 -5.83
C ASP A 48 -1.37 1.35 -6.35
N THR A 49 -0.95 0.41 -7.17
CA THR A 49 -1.80 -0.60 -7.79
C THR A 49 -1.20 -2.01 -7.72
N SER A 50 -1.81 -2.96 -8.39
CA SER A 50 -1.35 -4.34 -8.52
C SER A 50 -2.04 -4.99 -9.74
N PRO A 51 -1.39 -5.94 -10.42
CA PRO A 51 -1.99 -6.69 -11.52
C PRO A 51 -3.22 -7.51 -11.12
N LEU A 52 -3.47 -7.71 -9.81
CA LEU A 52 -4.65 -8.45 -9.32
C LEU A 52 -5.77 -7.55 -8.78
N TYR A 53 -5.56 -6.23 -8.66
CA TYR A 53 -6.58 -5.34 -8.12
C TYR A 53 -7.73 -5.15 -9.12
N CYS A 54 -8.95 -5.03 -8.62
CA CYS A 54 -10.15 -4.88 -9.42
C CYS A 54 -10.25 -5.96 -10.53
N GLU A 55 -10.10 -7.24 -10.16
CA GLU A 55 -10.15 -8.37 -11.09
C GLU A 55 -9.14 -8.26 -12.26
N GLY A 56 -8.00 -7.63 -12.01
CA GLY A 56 -6.94 -7.41 -13.00
C GLY A 56 -7.11 -6.17 -13.88
N LEU A 57 -8.07 -5.30 -13.57
CA LEU A 57 -8.38 -4.11 -14.36
C LEU A 57 -7.76 -2.81 -13.82
N SER A 58 -7.26 -2.82 -12.57
CA SER A 58 -6.78 -1.60 -11.91
C SER A 58 -5.58 -0.95 -12.63
N GLU A 59 -4.58 -1.73 -13.05
CA GLU A 59 -3.42 -1.18 -13.77
C GLU A 59 -3.84 -0.51 -15.09
N LYS A 60 -4.73 -1.13 -15.84
CA LYS A 60 -5.24 -0.57 -17.10
C LYS A 60 -6.03 0.72 -16.88
N ALA A 61 -6.90 0.73 -15.87
CA ALA A 61 -7.68 1.92 -15.54
C ALA A 61 -6.78 3.09 -15.10
N LEU A 62 -5.78 2.80 -14.26
CA LEU A 62 -4.80 3.78 -13.82
C LEU A 62 -3.93 4.27 -14.99
N GLY A 63 -3.41 3.37 -15.83
CA GLY A 63 -2.63 3.72 -17.01
C GLY A 63 -3.41 4.62 -17.97
N THR A 64 -4.69 4.33 -18.20
CA THR A 64 -5.59 5.18 -19.00
C THR A 64 -5.74 6.58 -18.40
N ALA A 65 -5.91 6.68 -17.08
CA ALA A 65 -6.05 7.98 -16.42
C ALA A 65 -4.74 8.78 -16.44
N LEU A 66 -3.61 8.15 -16.11
CA LEU A 66 -2.30 8.80 -16.01
C LEU A 66 -1.68 9.16 -17.38
N SER A 67 -2.00 8.44 -18.46
CA SER A 67 -1.48 8.76 -19.80
C SER A 67 -1.90 10.14 -20.33
N ARG A 68 -2.86 10.78 -19.70
CA ARG A 68 -3.32 12.14 -19.98
C ARG A 68 -2.44 13.23 -19.37
N HIS A 69 -1.47 12.85 -18.54
CA HIS A 69 -0.57 13.73 -17.77
C HIS A 69 0.89 13.47 -18.10
N ASP A 70 1.75 14.47 -17.89
CA ASP A 70 3.20 14.28 -18.04
C ASP A 70 3.69 13.24 -17.01
N ARG A 71 4.42 12.22 -17.48
CA ARG A 71 4.98 11.14 -16.66
C ARG A 71 5.80 11.62 -15.46
N LYS A 72 6.36 12.81 -15.53
CA LYS A 72 7.17 13.43 -14.46
C LYS A 72 6.34 13.99 -13.32
N GLN A 73 5.03 14.11 -13.47
CA GLN A 73 4.16 14.69 -12.45
C GLN A 73 3.75 13.68 -11.38
N TYR A 74 3.96 12.37 -11.63
CA TYR A 74 3.48 11.32 -10.74
C TYR A 74 4.45 10.16 -10.58
N PHE A 75 4.23 9.40 -9.53
CA PHE A 75 4.92 8.17 -9.20
C PHE A 75 3.97 6.99 -9.28
N ILE A 76 4.43 5.89 -9.87
CA ILE A 76 3.70 4.63 -9.98
C ILE A 76 4.33 3.59 -9.06
N SER A 77 3.49 2.95 -8.24
CA SER A 77 3.82 1.76 -7.46
C SER A 77 2.97 0.59 -7.94
N THR A 78 3.61 -0.53 -8.28
CA THR A 78 2.94 -1.80 -8.56
C THR A 78 3.74 -3.00 -8.06
N LYS A 79 3.25 -4.23 -8.27
CA LYS A 79 3.69 -5.37 -7.48
C LYS A 79 3.83 -6.65 -8.31
N MET A 80 4.78 -7.52 -7.95
CA MET A 80 4.86 -8.90 -8.41
C MET A 80 3.86 -9.78 -7.64
N SER A 81 2.73 -10.07 -8.25
CA SER A 81 1.59 -10.78 -7.63
C SER A 81 1.43 -12.21 -8.17
N ASN A 82 2.53 -12.93 -8.32
CA ASN A 82 2.62 -14.26 -8.91
C ASN A 82 2.18 -15.39 -7.95
N TYR A 83 0.94 -15.32 -7.44
CA TYR A 83 0.45 -16.28 -6.43
C TYR A 83 0.05 -17.64 -7.00
N HIS A 84 -0.57 -17.65 -8.19
CA HIS A 84 -1.16 -18.86 -8.78
C HIS A 84 -0.21 -19.57 -9.74
N ASP A 85 0.64 -18.81 -10.41
CA ASP A 85 1.69 -19.32 -11.28
C ASP A 85 2.96 -18.50 -11.02
N TYR A 86 3.84 -19.07 -10.21
CA TYR A 86 5.12 -18.47 -9.88
C TYR A 86 6.28 -19.00 -10.75
N SER A 87 5.97 -19.65 -11.88
CA SER A 87 7.00 -19.94 -12.88
C SER A 87 7.70 -18.65 -13.30
N ARG A 88 8.98 -18.78 -13.67
CA ARG A 88 9.78 -17.64 -14.12
C ARG A 88 9.14 -16.94 -15.32
N GLU A 89 8.67 -17.71 -16.27
CA GLU A 89 8.06 -17.23 -17.52
C GLU A 89 6.80 -16.42 -17.24
N SER A 90 5.90 -16.91 -16.40
CA SER A 90 4.67 -16.24 -16.02
C SER A 90 4.94 -14.97 -15.21
N SER A 91 5.89 -15.02 -14.28
CA SER A 91 6.27 -13.87 -13.49
C SER A 91 6.88 -12.74 -14.34
N ILE A 92 7.72 -13.06 -15.32
CA ILE A 92 8.26 -12.07 -16.28
C ILE A 92 7.14 -11.52 -17.16
N ALA A 93 6.25 -12.37 -17.67
CA ALA A 93 5.10 -11.92 -18.48
C ALA A 93 4.18 -10.97 -17.68
N MET A 94 3.96 -11.23 -16.39
CA MET A 94 3.24 -10.32 -15.49
C MET A 94 3.92 -8.96 -15.35
N PHE A 95 5.24 -8.94 -15.16
CA PHE A 95 6.02 -7.70 -15.08
C PHE A 95 5.90 -6.86 -16.37
N GLU A 96 6.04 -7.50 -17.53
CA GLU A 96 5.93 -6.84 -18.84
C GLU A 96 4.50 -6.36 -19.12
N LYS A 97 3.49 -7.15 -18.71
CA LYS A 97 2.09 -6.75 -18.80
C LYS A 97 1.82 -5.51 -17.96
N SER A 98 2.35 -5.41 -16.74
CA SER A 98 2.20 -4.23 -15.88
C SER A 98 2.77 -2.97 -16.53
N LEU A 99 3.94 -3.03 -17.19
CA LEU A 99 4.49 -1.91 -17.96
C LEU A 99 3.53 -1.47 -19.07
N LYS A 100 2.96 -2.44 -19.79
CA LYS A 100 2.04 -2.17 -20.91
C LYS A 100 0.71 -1.58 -20.43
N GLU A 101 0.09 -2.19 -19.40
CA GLU A 101 -1.22 -1.73 -18.89
C GLU A 101 -1.10 -0.33 -18.25
N LEU A 102 -0.02 -0.06 -17.53
CA LEU A 102 0.29 1.25 -16.95
C LEU A 102 0.84 2.27 -17.97
N GLN A 103 1.03 1.87 -19.22
CA GLN A 103 1.54 2.72 -20.32
C GLN A 103 2.83 3.46 -19.94
N THR A 104 3.78 2.75 -19.33
CA THR A 104 5.05 3.30 -18.85
C THR A 104 6.23 2.40 -19.23
N THR A 105 7.43 2.96 -19.20
CA THR A 105 8.68 2.23 -19.45
C THR A 105 9.45 1.94 -18.17
N TYR A 106 8.99 2.46 -17.02
CA TYR A 106 9.63 2.25 -15.73
C TYR A 106 8.61 2.41 -14.58
N PHE A 107 8.91 1.75 -13.46
CA PHE A 107 8.19 1.92 -12.20
C PHE A 107 9.03 2.76 -11.23
N ASP A 108 8.37 3.68 -10.52
CA ASP A 108 9.03 4.42 -9.45
C ASP A 108 9.22 3.54 -8.22
N TYR A 109 8.21 2.69 -7.93
CA TYR A 109 8.21 1.72 -6.84
C TYR A 109 7.70 0.37 -7.33
N TYR A 110 8.43 -0.69 -7.04
CA TYR A 110 8.01 -2.06 -7.36
C TYR A 110 8.18 -2.97 -6.16
N LEU A 111 7.19 -3.81 -5.86
CA LEU A 111 7.17 -4.62 -4.66
C LEU A 111 7.08 -6.12 -4.93
N TRP A 112 7.75 -6.91 -4.13
CA TRP A 112 7.39 -8.29 -3.89
C TRP A 112 6.07 -8.30 -3.12
N HIS A 113 5.00 -8.80 -3.73
CA HIS A 113 3.65 -8.64 -3.19
C HIS A 113 3.32 -9.68 -2.14
N ASN A 114 2.84 -9.23 -0.97
CA ASN A 114 2.25 -10.08 0.07
C ASN A 114 3.18 -11.24 0.46
N ILE A 115 4.40 -10.92 0.92
CA ILE A 115 5.26 -11.93 1.49
C ILE A 115 4.78 -12.28 2.90
N GLY A 116 4.91 -13.57 3.28
CA GLY A 116 4.46 -14.09 4.58
C GLY A 116 2.96 -14.39 4.64
N GLY A 117 2.17 -14.04 3.62
CA GLY A 117 0.78 -14.46 3.53
C GLY A 117 0.70 -15.98 3.36
N ASP A 118 -0.06 -16.63 4.23
CA ASP A 118 -0.34 -18.06 4.11
C ASP A 118 -1.43 -18.27 3.04
N ARG A 119 -0.99 -18.75 1.89
CA ARG A 119 -1.85 -19.42 0.92
C ARG A 119 -1.20 -20.76 0.66
N ALA A 120 -1.46 -21.71 1.55
CA ALA A 120 -1.03 -23.09 1.45
C ALA A 120 -1.63 -23.79 0.23
N GLU A 121 -1.33 -23.28 -0.97
CA GLU A 121 -1.53 -24.01 -2.21
C GLU A 121 -0.38 -25.00 -2.30
N GLU A 122 -0.69 -26.27 -2.50
CA GLU A 122 0.27 -27.38 -2.71
C GLU A 122 1.11 -27.81 -1.47
N GLY A 123 0.68 -27.48 -0.26
CA GLY A 123 1.36 -27.95 0.97
C GLY A 123 2.64 -27.20 1.32
N LEU A 124 2.87 -26.02 0.74
CA LEU A 124 3.93 -25.11 1.13
C LEU A 124 3.48 -24.25 2.31
N ASP A 125 4.36 -24.06 3.29
CA ASP A 125 4.21 -23.00 4.29
C ASP A 125 4.56 -21.63 3.71
N ALA A 126 4.37 -20.58 4.49
CA ALA A 126 4.63 -19.20 4.03
C ALA A 126 6.09 -18.99 3.59
N MET A 127 7.06 -19.66 4.23
CA MET A 127 8.46 -19.58 3.86
C MET A 127 8.73 -20.33 2.54
N GLY A 128 8.22 -21.55 2.40
CA GLY A 128 8.35 -22.33 1.18
C GLY A 128 7.74 -21.59 -0.02
N LEU A 129 6.57 -21.01 0.15
CA LEU A 129 5.93 -20.20 -0.90
C LEU A 129 6.79 -18.95 -1.25
N PHE A 130 7.38 -18.29 -0.26
CA PHE A 130 8.30 -17.16 -0.51
C PHE A 130 9.51 -17.60 -1.35
N GLU A 131 10.14 -18.71 -0.96
CA GLU A 131 11.31 -19.23 -1.69
C GLU A 131 10.96 -19.57 -3.15
N GLU A 132 9.84 -20.25 -3.39
CA GLU A 132 9.39 -20.59 -4.75
C GLU A 132 9.06 -19.36 -5.60
N ARG A 133 8.41 -18.34 -5.00
CA ARG A 133 7.96 -17.16 -5.72
C ARG A 133 9.08 -16.19 -6.09
N PHE A 134 10.16 -16.13 -5.33
CA PHE A 134 11.16 -15.07 -5.49
C PHE A 134 12.58 -15.58 -5.62
N VAL A 135 12.95 -16.68 -4.94
CA VAL A 135 14.32 -17.17 -4.92
C VAL A 135 14.53 -18.28 -5.93
N ASN A 136 13.81 -19.41 -5.79
CA ASN A 136 14.02 -20.61 -6.61
C ASN A 136 13.66 -20.38 -8.09
N ASN A 137 12.66 -19.56 -8.39
CA ASN A 137 12.32 -19.19 -9.76
C ASN A 137 13.23 -18.11 -10.37
N GLY A 138 14.22 -17.60 -9.61
CA GLY A 138 15.18 -16.58 -10.05
C GLY A 138 14.59 -15.18 -10.24
N MET A 139 13.41 -14.89 -9.65
CA MET A 139 12.81 -13.55 -9.74
C MET A 139 13.56 -12.51 -8.92
N MET A 140 14.23 -12.91 -7.84
CA MET A 140 15.11 -12.01 -7.08
C MET A 140 16.20 -11.40 -7.98
N ASP A 141 16.91 -12.24 -8.72
CA ASP A 141 17.97 -11.79 -9.65
C ASP A 141 17.40 -10.97 -10.81
N PHE A 142 16.23 -11.37 -11.34
CA PHE A 142 15.55 -10.62 -12.39
C PHE A 142 15.19 -9.20 -11.93
N LEU A 143 14.58 -9.04 -10.76
CA LEU A 143 14.15 -7.75 -10.24
C LEU A 143 15.32 -6.87 -9.81
N ASN A 144 16.40 -7.45 -9.25
CA ASN A 144 17.67 -6.75 -9.02
C ASN A 144 18.23 -6.18 -10.34
N LYS A 145 18.28 -7.00 -11.38
CA LYS A 145 18.73 -6.56 -12.71
C LYS A 145 17.84 -5.45 -13.27
N LYS A 146 16.50 -5.54 -13.13
CA LYS A 146 15.58 -4.49 -13.57
C LYS A 146 15.76 -3.18 -12.80
N LYS A 147 16.19 -3.27 -11.55
CA LYS A 147 16.58 -2.10 -10.76
C LYS A 147 17.90 -1.48 -11.28
N GLU A 148 18.91 -2.27 -11.56
CA GLU A 148 20.16 -1.80 -12.16
C GLU A 148 19.96 -1.16 -13.54
N GLU A 149 19.05 -1.71 -14.34
CA GLU A 149 18.65 -1.17 -15.65
C GLU A 149 17.82 0.13 -15.54
N GLY A 150 17.37 0.52 -14.33
CA GLY A 150 16.55 1.70 -14.09
C GLY A 150 15.07 1.54 -14.48
N VAL A 151 14.65 0.32 -14.84
CA VAL A 151 13.23 0.00 -15.08
C VAL A 151 12.45 -0.04 -13.76
N ILE A 152 13.10 -0.44 -12.66
CA ILE A 152 12.62 -0.26 -11.29
C ILE A 152 13.52 0.78 -10.62
N ARG A 153 12.95 1.88 -10.14
CA ARG A 153 13.71 2.92 -9.44
C ARG A 153 13.92 2.57 -7.96
N ASN A 154 12.86 2.09 -7.31
CA ASN A 154 12.89 1.67 -5.91
C ASN A 154 12.25 0.28 -5.79
N LEU A 155 12.96 -0.67 -5.22
CA LEU A 155 12.48 -2.04 -4.97
C LEU A 155 12.11 -2.19 -3.49
N GLY A 156 10.98 -2.83 -3.23
CA GLY A 156 10.52 -3.10 -1.87
C GLY A 156 9.72 -4.40 -1.80
N PHE A 157 9.06 -4.60 -0.67
CA PHE A 157 8.09 -5.68 -0.50
C PHE A 157 6.89 -5.23 0.33
N SER A 158 5.75 -5.87 0.16
CA SER A 158 4.60 -5.75 1.05
C SER A 158 4.49 -7.01 1.89
N TYR A 159 4.30 -6.81 3.19
CA TYR A 159 4.27 -7.89 4.16
C TYR A 159 2.88 -8.09 4.74
N HIS A 160 2.48 -9.38 4.84
CA HIS A 160 1.28 -9.84 5.55
C HIS A 160 1.58 -11.20 6.21
N GLY A 161 1.24 -11.37 7.48
CA GLY A 161 1.20 -12.69 8.14
C GLY A 161 2.49 -13.13 8.83
N ASP A 162 3.21 -14.13 8.30
CA ASP A 162 4.32 -14.76 8.99
C ASP A 162 5.55 -13.85 9.13
N VAL A 163 5.88 -13.51 10.38
CA VAL A 163 7.03 -12.66 10.73
C VAL A 163 8.38 -13.31 10.41
N ALA A 164 8.46 -14.64 10.33
CA ALA A 164 9.70 -15.31 9.94
C ALA A 164 10.09 -14.98 8.50
N VAL A 165 9.10 -14.88 7.60
CA VAL A 165 9.30 -14.47 6.20
C VAL A 165 9.73 -13.01 6.10
N PHE A 166 9.10 -12.11 6.88
CA PHE A 166 9.52 -10.71 6.99
C PHE A 166 10.99 -10.59 7.39
N ASN A 167 11.37 -11.28 8.46
CA ASN A 167 12.75 -11.28 8.96
C ASN A 167 13.71 -11.91 7.96
N HIS A 168 13.28 -12.93 7.21
CA HIS A 168 14.09 -13.55 6.17
C HIS A 168 14.35 -12.59 5.01
N ALA A 169 13.32 -11.90 4.51
CA ALA A 169 13.49 -10.87 3.47
C ALA A 169 14.47 -9.77 3.90
N LEU A 170 14.37 -9.30 5.14
CA LEU A 170 15.32 -8.33 5.68
C LEU A 170 16.74 -8.89 5.82
N ARG A 171 16.93 -10.18 6.14
CA ARG A 171 18.26 -10.81 6.11
C ARG A 171 18.85 -10.86 4.70
N LEU A 172 18.06 -11.20 3.67
CA LEU A 172 18.52 -11.14 2.28
C LEU A 172 19.00 -9.74 1.89
N HIS A 173 18.33 -8.71 2.41
CA HIS A 173 18.79 -7.32 2.26
C HIS A 173 20.11 -7.06 3.00
N ASP A 174 20.22 -7.45 4.27
CA ASP A 174 21.41 -7.27 5.10
C ASP A 174 22.63 -8.00 4.52
N GLU A 175 22.42 -9.18 3.90
CA GLU A 175 23.42 -9.99 3.22
C GLU A 175 23.78 -9.44 1.81
N GLY A 176 23.10 -8.41 1.34
CA GLY A 176 23.33 -7.81 0.02
C GLY A 176 22.84 -8.63 -1.17
N LYS A 177 22.02 -9.68 -0.94
CA LYS A 177 21.43 -10.51 -2.01
C LYS A 177 20.32 -9.77 -2.77
N VAL A 178 19.62 -8.89 -2.08
CA VAL A 178 18.66 -7.95 -2.65
C VAL A 178 18.80 -6.60 -1.95
N LYS A 179 18.65 -5.51 -2.67
CA LYS A 179 18.70 -4.17 -2.07
C LYS A 179 17.31 -3.53 -2.08
N PHE A 180 16.59 -3.68 -0.98
CA PHE A 180 15.33 -2.96 -0.78
C PHE A 180 15.59 -1.49 -0.42
N ASP A 181 14.68 -0.63 -0.84
CA ASP A 181 14.65 0.81 -0.54
C ASP A 181 13.52 1.14 0.44
N PHE A 182 12.46 0.35 0.44
CA PHE A 182 11.28 0.56 1.27
C PHE A 182 10.53 -0.74 1.57
N VAL A 183 9.66 -0.69 2.56
CA VAL A 183 8.77 -1.80 2.94
C VAL A 183 7.36 -1.29 3.16
N LEU A 184 6.36 -1.97 2.61
CA LEU A 184 4.95 -1.69 2.82
C LEU A 184 4.40 -2.57 3.95
N ILE A 185 3.96 -1.94 5.04
CA ILE A 185 3.45 -2.60 6.25
C ILE A 185 2.07 -2.06 6.64
N GLU A 186 1.27 -2.89 7.28
CA GLU A 186 0.06 -2.44 7.99
C GLU A 186 0.47 -1.58 9.18
N LEU A 187 -0.11 -0.37 9.31
CA LEU A 187 0.17 0.50 10.43
C LEU A 187 -0.99 1.45 10.71
N ASN A 188 -1.58 1.30 11.87
CA ASN A 188 -2.55 2.19 12.48
C ASN A 188 -2.43 2.10 14.01
N TYR A 189 -3.22 2.85 14.78
CA TYR A 189 -3.08 2.86 16.25
C TYR A 189 -3.52 1.56 16.94
N LEU A 190 -4.34 0.71 16.31
CA LEU A 190 -4.67 -0.63 16.85
C LEU A 190 -3.56 -1.63 16.50
N ASP A 191 -3.16 -1.72 15.24
CA ASP A 191 -2.12 -2.66 14.81
C ASP A 191 -0.74 -2.35 15.42
N TRP A 192 -0.55 -1.13 15.94
CA TRP A 192 0.70 -0.73 16.57
C TRP A 192 1.13 -1.70 17.67
N LYS A 193 0.23 -2.06 18.58
CA LYS A 193 0.49 -2.98 19.71
C LYS A 193 -0.49 -4.14 19.84
N HIS A 194 -1.62 -4.10 19.13
CA HIS A 194 -2.74 -5.01 19.28
C HIS A 194 -3.07 -5.76 17.98
N ALA A 195 -2.11 -5.90 17.07
CA ALA A 195 -2.34 -6.51 15.76
C ALA A 195 -2.89 -7.93 15.85
N LYS A 196 -2.41 -8.75 16.81
CA LYS A 196 -2.90 -10.12 17.04
C LYS A 196 -4.32 -10.19 17.57
N GLU A 197 -4.81 -9.14 18.23
CA GLU A 197 -6.20 -9.07 18.69
C GLU A 197 -7.16 -8.79 17.53
N ILE A 198 -6.63 -8.22 16.44
CA ILE A 198 -7.38 -7.97 15.20
C ILE A 198 -7.36 -9.20 14.30
N ASN A 199 -6.18 -9.83 14.17
CA ASN A 199 -5.96 -11.03 13.38
C ASN A 199 -4.77 -11.80 13.98
N ASP A 200 -4.96 -13.07 14.34
CA ASP A 200 -3.95 -13.92 14.98
C ASP A 200 -2.64 -14.04 14.18
N TYR A 201 -2.70 -13.86 12.87
CA TYR A 201 -1.55 -13.93 11.96
C TYR A 201 -0.77 -12.60 11.86
N ASN A 202 -1.34 -11.48 12.33
CA ASN A 202 -0.69 -10.17 12.22
C ASN A 202 0.43 -10.02 13.26
N THR A 203 1.42 -9.22 12.89
CA THR A 203 2.52 -8.81 13.79
C THR A 203 2.37 -7.33 14.13
N ASN A 204 2.62 -6.97 15.39
CA ASN A 204 2.55 -5.58 15.82
C ASN A 204 3.39 -4.65 14.93
N ALA A 205 2.77 -3.58 14.47
CA ALA A 205 3.39 -2.61 13.59
C ALA A 205 4.60 -1.91 14.23
N GLU A 206 4.63 -1.80 15.56
CA GLU A 206 5.79 -1.29 16.32
C GLU A 206 7.06 -2.09 16.01
N TYR A 207 6.96 -3.42 16.00
CA TYR A 207 8.07 -4.30 15.63
C TYR A 207 8.47 -4.13 14.16
N LEU A 208 7.51 -4.22 13.26
CA LEU A 208 7.77 -4.13 11.81
C LEU A 208 8.41 -2.80 11.45
N TYR A 209 7.83 -1.70 11.91
CA TYR A 209 8.36 -0.35 11.71
C TYR A 209 9.77 -0.20 12.31
N GLY A 210 9.99 -0.73 13.52
CA GLY A 210 11.28 -0.70 14.18
C GLY A 210 12.38 -1.40 13.38
N GLU A 211 12.10 -2.59 12.83
CA GLU A 211 13.04 -3.36 12.01
C GLU A 211 13.37 -2.66 10.67
N VAL A 212 12.36 -2.04 10.05
CA VAL A 212 12.53 -1.22 8.83
C VAL A 212 13.39 0.02 9.14
N ALA A 213 13.08 0.75 10.20
CA ALA A 213 13.78 1.96 10.59
C ALA A 213 15.25 1.73 10.99
N LYS A 214 15.56 0.62 11.69
CA LYS A 214 16.94 0.24 12.07
C LYS A 214 17.87 0.10 10.87
N ARG A 215 17.33 -0.26 9.70
CA ARG A 215 18.07 -0.43 8.45
C ARG A 215 18.12 0.83 7.59
N GLY A 216 17.53 1.92 8.06
CA GLY A 216 17.39 3.15 7.29
C GLY A 216 16.43 3.03 6.09
N LEU A 217 15.63 1.96 6.04
CA LEU A 217 14.61 1.77 5.04
C LEU A 217 13.40 2.68 5.30
N MET A 218 12.70 3.05 4.23
CA MET A 218 11.47 3.81 4.34
C MET A 218 10.26 2.88 4.50
N ALA A 219 9.25 3.31 5.23
CA ALA A 219 7.99 2.62 5.34
C ALA A 219 6.93 3.24 4.43
N PHE A 220 6.28 2.42 3.62
CA PHE A 220 4.94 2.69 3.12
C PHE A 220 3.95 2.08 4.09
N VAL A 221 2.83 2.76 4.28
CA VAL A 221 1.77 2.30 5.18
C VAL A 221 0.55 1.90 4.38
N MET A 222 0.07 0.69 4.61
CA MET A 222 -1.24 0.21 4.18
C MET A 222 -2.16 0.02 5.39
N GLU A 223 -3.44 -0.13 5.16
CA GLU A 223 -4.49 -0.29 6.18
C GLU A 223 -4.48 0.78 7.29
N PRO A 224 -4.21 2.07 6.96
CA PRO A 224 -4.21 3.12 7.97
C PRO A 224 -5.58 3.27 8.66
N LEU A 225 -6.66 2.86 7.99
CA LEU A 225 -8.03 2.87 8.50
C LEU A 225 -8.56 1.48 8.87
N LEU A 226 -7.72 0.44 8.87
CA LEU A 226 -8.12 -0.94 9.18
C LEU A 226 -9.35 -1.38 8.37
N GLY A 227 -9.26 -1.34 7.03
CA GLY A 227 -10.39 -1.63 6.13
C GLY A 227 -11.57 -0.66 6.26
N GLY A 228 -11.34 0.55 6.77
CA GLY A 228 -12.37 1.57 7.00
C GLY A 228 -12.99 1.54 8.41
N ARG A 229 -12.65 0.56 9.25
CA ARG A 229 -13.18 0.44 10.63
C ARG A 229 -12.85 1.67 11.49
N LEU A 230 -11.68 2.27 11.30
CA LEU A 230 -11.24 3.43 12.08
C LEU A 230 -11.86 4.76 11.61
N SER A 231 -12.60 4.77 10.52
CA SER A 231 -13.45 5.90 10.10
C SER A 231 -14.88 5.79 10.60
N ASN A 232 -15.29 4.63 11.11
CA ASN A 232 -16.63 4.34 11.60
C ASN A 232 -16.57 3.77 13.02
N LEU A 233 -16.26 4.64 13.99
CA LEU A 233 -16.11 4.29 15.40
C LEU A 233 -17.45 4.43 16.16
N PRO A 234 -17.60 3.77 17.32
CA PRO A 234 -18.72 4.00 18.22
C PRO A 234 -18.84 5.48 18.64
N ASP A 235 -20.09 5.99 18.78
CA ASP A 235 -20.39 7.40 19.08
C ASP A 235 -19.59 7.98 20.25
N LYS A 236 -19.36 7.18 21.30
CA LYS A 236 -18.57 7.58 22.46
C LYS A 236 -17.13 7.94 22.09
N LEU A 237 -16.50 7.16 21.20
CA LEU A 237 -15.14 7.41 20.73
C LEU A 237 -15.12 8.58 19.73
N VAL A 238 -16.11 8.64 18.83
CA VAL A 238 -16.30 9.79 17.93
C VAL A 238 -16.38 11.09 18.72
N ALA A 239 -17.21 11.14 19.79
CA ALA A 239 -17.34 12.30 20.65
C ALA A 239 -16.04 12.70 21.36
N GLN A 240 -15.19 11.73 21.70
CA GLN A 240 -13.87 12.01 22.31
C GLN A 240 -12.90 12.63 21.32
N LEU A 241 -12.83 12.10 20.09
CA LEU A 241 -11.99 12.62 19.01
C LEU A 241 -12.44 14.01 18.61
N LYS A 242 -13.76 14.21 18.39
CA LYS A 242 -14.35 15.50 18.00
C LYS A 242 -14.24 16.59 19.06
N ARG A 243 -14.16 16.26 20.35
CA ARG A 243 -13.85 17.26 21.38
C ARG A 243 -12.43 17.78 21.32
N ARG A 244 -11.48 16.99 20.80
CA ARG A 244 -10.08 17.39 20.63
C ARG A 244 -9.81 18.12 19.31
N ASP A 245 -10.49 17.68 18.26
CA ASP A 245 -10.36 18.23 16.91
C ASP A 245 -11.75 18.19 16.22
N PRO A 246 -12.58 19.26 16.40
CA PRO A 246 -13.93 19.29 15.86
C PRO A 246 -13.97 19.44 14.34
N ASP A 247 -12.93 20.01 13.75
CA ASP A 247 -12.92 20.45 12.35
C ASP A 247 -12.55 19.31 11.37
N HIS A 248 -11.77 18.33 11.84
CA HIS A 248 -11.31 17.23 10.99
C HIS A 248 -12.13 15.95 11.20
N SER A 249 -12.14 15.08 10.19
CA SER A 249 -12.82 13.79 10.24
C SER A 249 -12.23 12.86 11.32
N VAL A 250 -13.01 11.84 11.70
CA VAL A 250 -12.52 10.77 12.60
C VAL A 250 -11.35 10.01 11.94
N ALA A 251 -11.43 9.79 10.61
CA ALA A 251 -10.38 9.14 9.85
C ALA A 251 -9.03 9.90 9.92
N SER A 252 -9.06 11.22 10.04
CA SER A 252 -7.85 12.06 10.11
C SER A 252 -6.91 11.66 11.25
N TRP A 253 -7.45 11.18 12.38
CA TRP A 253 -6.64 10.74 13.51
C TRP A 253 -5.75 9.53 13.17
N ALA A 254 -6.31 8.55 12.46
CA ALA A 254 -5.55 7.36 12.05
C ALA A 254 -4.52 7.71 10.97
N PHE A 255 -4.86 8.58 10.03
CA PHE A 255 -3.91 9.08 9.02
C PHE A 255 -2.76 9.86 9.66
N ARG A 256 -3.07 10.76 10.59
CA ARG A 256 -2.07 11.52 11.32
C ARG A 256 -1.20 10.61 12.20
N TYR A 257 -1.78 9.57 12.82
CA TYR A 257 -1.04 8.58 13.60
C TYR A 257 0.04 7.89 12.76
N ALA A 258 -0.30 7.43 11.56
CA ALA A 258 0.66 6.83 10.64
C ALA A 258 1.67 7.86 10.11
N GLY A 259 1.18 9.01 9.65
CA GLY A 259 2.01 10.03 8.98
C GLY A 259 2.92 10.83 9.90
N THR A 260 2.75 10.75 11.23
CA THR A 260 3.63 11.43 12.20
C THR A 260 5.02 10.77 12.31
N ARG A 261 5.16 9.51 11.91
CA ARG A 261 6.41 8.75 12.05
C ARG A 261 7.45 9.15 11.02
N LYS A 262 8.70 9.36 11.47
CA LYS A 262 9.79 9.96 10.65
C LYS A 262 10.16 9.18 9.39
N ASN A 263 10.11 7.83 9.45
CA ASN A 263 10.51 6.99 8.32
C ASN A 263 9.33 6.58 7.43
N VAL A 264 8.15 7.15 7.64
CA VAL A 264 7.00 6.93 6.75
C VAL A 264 7.14 7.85 5.55
N LEU A 265 7.30 7.26 4.38
CA LEU A 265 7.39 7.96 3.10
C LEU A 265 6.01 8.18 2.48
N CYS A 266 5.11 7.23 2.67
CA CYS A 266 3.77 7.28 2.10
C CYS A 266 2.75 6.55 2.98
N VAL A 267 1.56 7.13 3.11
CA VAL A 267 0.38 6.51 3.71
C VAL A 267 -0.63 6.27 2.59
N LEU A 268 -0.86 5.00 2.25
CA LEU A 268 -1.78 4.62 1.18
C LEU A 268 -3.22 4.62 1.67
N SER A 269 -4.12 5.21 0.91
CA SER A 269 -5.55 5.18 1.16
C SER A 269 -6.33 4.82 -0.10
N GLY A 270 -7.26 3.86 0.03
CA GLY A 270 -8.28 3.61 -0.98
C GLY A 270 -9.36 4.69 -0.90
N MET A 271 -9.61 5.38 -2.00
CA MET A 271 -10.52 6.52 -2.06
C MET A 271 -11.52 6.33 -3.19
N THR A 272 -12.46 5.40 -3.00
CA THR A 272 -13.49 5.06 -4.00
C THR A 272 -14.34 6.26 -4.41
N TYR A 273 -14.64 7.18 -3.47
CA TYR A 273 -15.49 8.34 -3.70
C TYR A 273 -14.71 9.65 -3.60
N MET A 274 -15.19 10.68 -4.31
CA MET A 274 -14.57 12.03 -4.30
C MET A 274 -14.54 12.64 -2.90
N GLU A 275 -15.49 12.31 -2.05
CA GLU A 275 -15.56 12.75 -0.65
C GLU A 275 -14.38 12.24 0.15
N HIS A 276 -14.00 10.96 -0.03
CA HIS A 276 -12.81 10.38 0.62
C HIS A 276 -11.54 11.10 0.17
N LEU A 277 -11.40 11.34 -1.13
CA LEU A 277 -10.24 12.05 -1.68
C LEU A 277 -10.12 13.46 -1.12
N ARG A 278 -11.21 14.22 -1.05
CA ARG A 278 -11.23 15.58 -0.51
C ARG A 278 -10.89 15.61 0.97
N ASP A 279 -11.48 14.74 1.78
CA ASP A 279 -11.24 14.66 3.23
C ASP A 279 -9.78 14.29 3.52
N ASN A 280 -9.25 13.30 2.80
CA ASN A 280 -7.87 12.86 2.98
C ASN A 280 -6.88 13.95 2.54
N LEU A 281 -7.12 14.63 1.43
CA LEU A 281 -6.31 15.78 1.01
C LEU A 281 -6.34 16.89 2.05
N CYS A 282 -7.49 17.19 2.65
CA CYS A 282 -7.60 18.16 3.75
C CYS A 282 -6.71 17.76 4.95
N THR A 283 -6.66 16.47 5.26
CA THR A 283 -5.82 15.93 6.36
C THR A 283 -4.31 16.03 6.06
N PHE A 284 -3.91 15.85 4.80
CA PHE A 284 -2.49 15.76 4.42
C PHE A 284 -1.90 17.04 3.83
N SER A 285 -2.66 18.12 3.66
CA SER A 285 -2.19 19.33 2.95
C SER A 285 -2.28 20.63 3.78
N PRO A 286 -1.37 20.87 4.74
CA PRO A 286 -0.27 20.03 5.24
C PRO A 286 -0.73 19.04 6.33
N LEU A 287 -0.10 17.88 6.42
CA LEU A 287 -0.32 17.00 7.58
C LEU A 287 0.10 17.74 8.86
N LYS A 288 -0.80 17.81 9.84
CA LYS A 288 -0.50 18.26 11.19
C LYS A 288 -0.09 17.03 12.04
N PRO A 289 1.20 16.88 12.38
CA PRO A 289 1.64 15.74 13.18
C PRO A 289 0.90 15.68 14.52
N LEU A 290 0.67 14.46 15.03
CA LEU A 290 0.16 14.28 16.38
C LEU A 290 1.23 14.63 17.41
N THR A 291 0.82 15.26 18.49
CA THR A 291 1.66 15.45 19.67
C THR A 291 1.86 14.12 20.40
N GLU A 292 2.88 14.04 21.27
CA GLU A 292 3.09 12.83 22.09
C GLU A 292 1.88 12.52 23.00
N ALA A 293 1.15 13.53 23.46
CA ALA A 293 -0.06 13.33 24.25
C ALA A 293 -1.21 12.76 23.42
N GLU A 294 -1.37 13.19 22.17
CA GLU A 294 -2.36 12.63 21.25
C GLU A 294 -2.00 11.21 20.83
N MET A 295 -0.71 10.93 20.62
CA MET A 295 -0.25 9.56 20.33
C MET A 295 -0.57 8.62 21.49
N ARG A 296 -0.22 8.98 22.73
CA ARG A 296 -0.55 8.20 23.94
C ARG A 296 -2.07 7.99 24.09
N PHE A 297 -2.85 9.02 23.84
CA PHE A 297 -4.31 8.92 23.91
C PHE A 297 -4.90 7.91 22.91
N LEU A 298 -4.27 7.72 21.75
CA LEU A 298 -4.70 6.73 20.76
C LEU A 298 -4.16 5.33 21.08
N ASP A 299 -3.06 5.23 21.83
CA ASP A 299 -2.47 3.96 22.27
C ASP A 299 -3.20 3.35 23.51
N GLU A 300 -4.04 4.12 24.23
CA GLU A 300 -4.88 3.73 25.37
C GLU A 300 -6.29 3.29 24.95
#